data_6f266bf14aaa4eca7d71e21dd315aeea
#
_entry.id   6f266bf14aaa4eca7d71e21dd315aeea
#
_cell.length_a   1.000
_cell.length_b   1.000
_cell.length_c   1.000
_cell.angle_alpha   90.00
_cell.angle_beta   90.00
_cell.angle_gamma   90.00
#
_symmetry.space_group_name_H-M   'P 1'
#
loop_
_entity.id
_entity.type
_entity.pdbx_description
1 polymer ?
#
loop_
_entity_poly.entity_id
_entity_poly.type
_entity_poly.pdbx_seq_one_letter_code
_entity_poly.pdbx_strand_id
1 'polypeptide(L)'
;VRYVTNSCGSRACPSCGKKATDLWIATQLNRLPDCDWVHLVFTLPDTQWPVFESNRWLLNDVCRLAVENLLYAARKRGQEPGIFCAIHTYGRRLNWHPHVHVSVTCGGLNKHGQWKKLSFLKDAIRSRWMWNMRQRLLKAWSEGLAMPESLSHITTESQRRSLVLKAGGKYWHVYMSKKT
;
A
#
# COMPACT_ATOMS: atom_id res chain seq x y z
N VAL A 1 -12.49 43.99 20.67
CA VAL A 1 -11.76 42.84 21.23
C VAL A 1 -11.51 41.89 20.07
N ARG A 2 -10.25 41.61 19.77
CA ARG A 2 -9.85 40.69 18.69
C ARG A 2 -9.47 39.35 19.34
N TYR A 3 -10.29 38.32 19.16
CA TYR A 3 -9.95 36.98 19.61
C TYR A 3 -8.92 36.34 18.68
N VAL A 4 -7.74 36.02 19.19
CA VAL A 4 -6.71 35.27 18.49
C VAL A 4 -6.77 33.84 19.02
N THR A 5 -7.11 32.90 18.17
CA THR A 5 -7.03 31.48 18.52
C THR A 5 -5.58 31.01 18.39
N ASN A 6 -4.96 30.67 19.50
CA ASN A 6 -3.63 30.07 19.50
C ASN A 6 -3.69 28.65 18.94
N SER A 7 -3.01 28.41 17.84
CA SER A 7 -2.85 27.07 17.24
C SER A 7 -1.38 26.70 17.28
N CYS A 8 -1.07 25.53 17.86
CA CYS A 8 0.30 24.99 17.84
C CYS A 8 0.66 24.28 16.53
N GLY A 9 -0.32 24.06 15.64
CA GLY A 9 -0.13 23.37 14.35
C GLY A 9 0.31 21.90 14.45
N SER A 10 0.50 21.38 15.64
CA SER A 10 0.96 20.00 15.83
C SER A 10 -0.15 18.99 15.54
N ARG A 11 0.18 17.94 14.79
CA ARG A 11 -0.72 16.79 14.55
C ARG A 11 -1.00 15.98 15.80
N ALA A 12 -0.10 16.02 16.80
CA ALA A 12 -0.27 15.34 18.07
C ALA A 12 -1.15 16.14 19.05
N CYS A 13 -1.46 17.41 18.77
CA CYS A 13 -2.32 18.22 19.61
C CYS A 13 -3.79 17.76 19.51
N PRO A 14 -4.47 17.45 20.63
CA PRO A 14 -5.86 16.98 20.61
C PRO A 14 -6.85 18.00 20.02
N SER A 15 -6.52 19.29 20.06
CA SER A 15 -7.36 20.34 19.46
C SER A 15 -6.98 20.61 17.99
N CYS A 16 -5.72 20.95 17.73
CA CYS A 16 -5.27 21.33 16.39
C CYS A 16 -5.24 20.15 15.43
N GLY A 17 -4.75 19.00 15.90
CA GLY A 17 -4.68 17.77 15.10
C GLY A 17 -6.08 17.24 14.80
N LYS A 18 -6.99 17.24 15.78
CA LYS A 18 -8.38 16.84 15.56
C LYS A 18 -9.05 17.72 14.51
N LYS A 19 -8.99 19.06 14.66
CA LYS A 19 -9.58 19.99 13.69
C LYS A 19 -9.06 19.78 12.28
N ALA A 20 -7.74 19.61 12.13
CA ALA A 20 -7.12 19.36 10.83
C ALA A 20 -7.61 18.03 10.21
N THR A 21 -7.74 16.99 11.04
CA THR A 21 -8.27 15.69 10.62
C THR A 21 -9.73 15.77 10.20
N ASP A 22 -10.57 16.43 10.99
CA ASP A 22 -12.01 16.58 10.71
C ASP A 22 -12.22 17.34 9.38
N LEU A 23 -11.47 18.42 9.14
CA LEU A 23 -11.52 19.17 7.89
C LEU A 23 -11.04 18.32 6.71
N TRP A 24 -9.99 17.54 6.88
CA TRP A 24 -9.51 16.63 5.85
C TRP A 24 -10.55 15.56 5.53
N ILE A 25 -11.15 14.93 6.54
CA ILE A 25 -12.22 13.93 6.38
C ILE A 25 -13.39 14.54 5.60
N ALA A 26 -13.89 15.70 6.02
CA ALA A 26 -14.99 16.38 5.32
C ALA A 26 -14.66 16.66 3.85
N THR A 27 -13.42 17.12 3.58
CA THR A 27 -12.95 17.35 2.21
C THR A 27 -12.90 16.07 1.39
N GLN A 28 -12.46 14.94 1.98
CA GLN A 28 -12.41 13.67 1.28
C GLN A 28 -13.83 13.13 1.01
N LEU A 29 -14.72 13.17 2.00
CA LEU A 29 -16.11 12.71 1.83
C LEU A 29 -16.84 13.45 0.70
N ASN A 30 -16.56 14.73 0.51
CA ASN A 30 -17.13 15.50 -0.61
C ASN A 30 -16.53 15.14 -1.97
N ARG A 31 -15.41 14.45 -2.03
CA ARG A 31 -14.71 14.06 -3.27
C ARG A 31 -14.90 12.59 -3.62
N LEU A 32 -15.15 11.76 -2.62
CA LEU A 32 -15.31 10.34 -2.83
C LEU A 32 -16.66 10.04 -3.47
N PRO A 33 -16.73 9.16 -4.47
CA PRO A 33 -18.00 8.75 -5.07
C PRO A 33 -18.82 7.95 -4.05
N ASP A 34 -20.14 8.20 -4.06
CA ASP A 34 -21.12 7.40 -3.30
C ASP A 34 -21.34 6.06 -4.01
N CYS A 35 -20.55 5.06 -3.66
CA CYS A 35 -20.57 3.73 -4.26
C CYS A 35 -19.94 2.71 -3.31
N ASP A 36 -20.16 1.44 -3.57
CA ASP A 36 -19.50 0.35 -2.85
C ASP A 36 -17.98 0.44 -2.97
N TRP A 37 -17.31 0.14 -1.86
CA TRP A 37 -15.86 0.05 -1.77
C TRP A 37 -15.44 -1.34 -1.32
N VAL A 38 -14.24 -1.75 -1.70
CA VAL A 38 -13.57 -2.92 -1.14
C VAL A 38 -12.24 -2.50 -0.54
N HIS A 39 -11.97 -3.00 0.66
CA HIS A 39 -10.73 -2.75 1.37
C HIS A 39 -9.77 -3.93 1.16
N LEU A 40 -8.54 -3.62 0.78
CA LEU A 40 -7.47 -4.60 0.64
C LEU A 40 -6.30 -4.24 1.57
N VAL A 41 -5.64 -5.28 2.08
CA VAL A 41 -4.37 -5.12 2.80
C VAL A 41 -3.32 -5.98 2.10
N PHE A 42 -2.28 -5.34 1.61
CA PHE A 42 -1.14 -6.00 1.00
C PHE A 42 -0.01 -6.09 2.02
N THR A 43 0.47 -7.31 2.28
CA THR A 43 1.56 -7.54 3.22
C THR A 43 2.81 -8.05 2.51
N LEU A 44 3.92 -7.98 3.22
CA LEU A 44 5.22 -8.51 2.81
C LEU A 44 5.59 -9.68 3.72
N PRO A 45 6.33 -10.68 3.24
CA PRO A 45 6.90 -11.71 4.11
C PRO A 45 7.81 -11.09 5.18
N ASP A 46 7.78 -11.64 6.38
CA ASP A 46 8.60 -11.22 7.51
C ASP A 46 10.10 -11.29 7.22
N THR A 47 10.52 -12.27 6.44
CA THR A 47 11.91 -12.41 5.97
C THR A 47 12.40 -11.22 5.13
N GLN A 48 11.49 -10.41 4.60
CA GLN A 48 11.81 -9.21 3.84
C GLN A 48 11.80 -7.92 4.68
N TRP A 49 11.19 -7.94 5.87
CA TRP A 49 11.04 -6.73 6.68
C TRP A 49 12.32 -6.02 7.02
N PRO A 50 13.44 -6.71 7.38
CA PRO A 50 14.71 -6.03 7.65
C PRO A 50 15.23 -5.24 6.45
N VAL A 51 14.99 -5.74 5.22
CA VAL A 51 15.38 -5.03 3.99
C VAL A 51 14.63 -3.70 3.86
N PHE A 52 13.32 -3.68 4.14
CA PHE A 52 12.51 -2.46 4.11
C PHE A 52 12.82 -1.51 5.28
N GLU A 53 13.26 -2.02 6.42
CA GLU A 53 13.67 -1.21 7.56
C GLU A 53 14.94 -0.42 7.26
N SER A 54 15.94 -1.07 6.66
CA SER A 54 17.21 -0.45 6.25
C SER A 54 17.06 0.41 4.98
N ASN A 55 16.01 0.21 4.19
CA ASN A 55 15.78 0.89 2.91
C ASN A 55 14.37 1.48 2.85
N ARG A 56 14.07 2.45 3.70
CA ARG A 56 12.71 3.02 3.83
C ARG A 56 12.17 3.66 2.55
N TRP A 57 13.03 4.04 1.63
CA TRP A 57 12.63 4.53 0.32
C TRP A 57 11.82 3.49 -0.49
N LEU A 58 12.02 2.19 -0.25
CA LEU A 58 11.22 1.11 -0.84
C LEU A 58 9.74 1.13 -0.40
N LEU A 59 9.41 1.79 0.72
CA LEU A 59 8.01 1.90 1.16
C LEU A 59 7.14 2.64 0.14
N ASN A 60 7.71 3.59 -0.60
CA ASN A 60 7.00 4.24 -1.70
C ASN A 60 6.64 3.24 -2.81
N ASP A 61 7.53 2.28 -3.09
CA ASP A 61 7.27 1.23 -4.07
C ASP A 61 6.17 0.27 -3.60
N VAL A 62 6.06 0.00 -2.29
CA VAL A 62 4.97 -0.81 -1.72
C VAL A 62 3.62 -0.18 -2.06
N CYS A 63 3.44 1.12 -1.79
CA CYS A 63 2.21 1.84 -2.13
C CYS A 63 1.96 1.86 -3.64
N ARG A 64 2.96 2.27 -4.42
CA ARG A 64 2.86 2.38 -5.87
C ARG A 64 2.46 1.06 -6.51
N LEU A 65 3.14 -0.04 -6.18
CA LEU A 65 2.89 -1.36 -6.78
C LEU A 65 1.54 -1.95 -6.35
N ALA A 66 1.04 -1.66 -5.14
CA ALA A 66 -0.30 -2.06 -4.71
C ALA A 66 -1.37 -1.35 -5.55
N VAL A 67 -1.23 -0.03 -5.75
CA VAL A 67 -2.14 0.76 -6.60
C VAL A 67 -2.06 0.31 -8.06
N GLU A 68 -0.87 0.18 -8.62
CA GLU A 68 -0.65 -0.27 -10.01
C GLU A 68 -1.23 -1.67 -10.27
N ASN A 69 -1.23 -2.53 -9.26
CA ASN A 69 -1.83 -3.87 -9.36
C ASN A 69 -3.34 -3.78 -9.60
N LEU A 70 -4.04 -2.93 -8.85
CA LEU A 70 -5.49 -2.72 -8.99
C LEU A 70 -5.82 -1.98 -10.28
N LEU A 71 -5.06 -0.94 -10.62
CA LEU A 71 -5.23 -0.22 -11.89
C LEU A 71 -5.02 -1.13 -13.10
N TYR A 72 -4.05 -2.04 -13.05
CA TYR A 72 -3.86 -3.01 -14.12
C TYR A 72 -5.07 -3.93 -14.30
N ALA A 73 -5.65 -4.43 -13.19
CA ALA A 73 -6.84 -5.27 -13.25
C ALA A 73 -8.07 -4.51 -13.80
N ALA A 74 -8.21 -3.23 -13.43
CA ALA A 74 -9.28 -2.37 -13.90
C ALA A 74 -9.12 -1.99 -15.38
N ARG A 75 -7.90 -1.63 -15.80
CA ARG A 75 -7.59 -1.27 -17.21
C ARG A 75 -7.82 -2.40 -18.19
N LYS A 76 -7.61 -3.66 -17.78
CA LYS A 76 -8.01 -4.82 -18.59
C LYS A 76 -9.49 -4.87 -18.93
N ARG A 77 -10.32 -4.16 -18.15
CA ARG A 77 -11.77 -4.02 -18.36
C ARG A 77 -12.16 -2.65 -18.93
N GLY A 78 -11.17 -1.84 -19.31
CA GLY A 78 -11.36 -0.49 -19.83
C GLY A 78 -11.96 0.46 -18.80
N GLN A 79 -11.63 0.29 -17.51
CA GLN A 79 -12.20 1.05 -16.39
C GLN A 79 -11.12 1.73 -15.57
N GLU A 80 -11.45 2.89 -15.02
CA GLU A 80 -10.63 3.66 -14.10
C GLU A 80 -11.37 3.81 -12.76
N PRO A 81 -10.94 3.09 -11.70
CA PRO A 81 -11.54 3.15 -10.38
C PRO A 81 -10.97 4.31 -9.55
N GLY A 82 -11.73 4.72 -8.52
CA GLY A 82 -11.19 5.51 -7.42
C GLY A 82 -10.35 4.63 -6.49
N ILE A 83 -9.14 5.08 -6.13
CA ILE A 83 -8.25 4.36 -5.23
C ILE A 83 -7.71 5.30 -4.18
N PHE A 84 -7.75 4.86 -2.93
CA PHE A 84 -7.12 5.51 -1.78
C PHE A 84 -6.19 4.51 -1.10
N CYS A 85 -4.97 4.91 -0.76
CA CYS A 85 -4.03 4.03 -0.08
C CYS A 85 -3.30 4.73 1.07
N ALA A 86 -2.97 3.95 2.10
CA ALA A 86 -2.19 4.38 3.26
C ALA A 86 -1.19 3.29 3.64
N ILE A 87 0.08 3.67 3.83
CA ILE A 87 1.09 2.76 4.34
C ILE A 87 1.06 2.72 5.85
N HIS A 88 1.13 1.51 6.40
CA HIS A 88 1.37 1.25 7.81
C HIS A 88 2.69 0.50 7.96
N THR A 89 3.48 0.89 8.95
CA THR A 89 4.80 0.32 9.19
C THR A 89 4.87 -0.50 10.48
N TYR A 90 3.80 -0.50 11.28
CA TYR A 90 3.74 -1.22 12.54
C TYR A 90 2.50 -2.11 12.62
N GLY A 91 2.69 -3.31 13.17
CA GLY A 91 1.62 -4.25 13.50
C GLY A 91 0.94 -3.92 14.83
N ARG A 92 -0.07 -4.71 15.21
CA ARG A 92 -0.83 -4.55 16.47
C ARG A 92 0.04 -4.62 17.74
N ARG A 93 1.20 -5.29 17.67
CA ARG A 93 2.18 -5.41 18.76
C ARG A 93 3.25 -4.33 18.73
N LEU A 94 3.05 -3.27 17.94
CA LEU A 94 4.03 -2.20 17.70
C LEU A 94 5.36 -2.70 17.13
N ASN A 95 5.38 -3.91 16.60
CA ASN A 95 6.53 -4.44 15.88
C ASN A 95 6.57 -3.87 14.46
N TRP A 96 7.75 -3.78 13.89
CA TRP A 96 7.95 -3.43 12.48
C TRP A 96 7.20 -4.44 11.60
N HIS A 97 6.28 -3.93 10.80
CA HIS A 97 5.42 -4.74 9.93
C HIS A 97 4.90 -3.88 8.78
N PRO A 98 5.71 -3.65 7.75
CA PRO A 98 5.31 -2.82 6.63
C PRO A 98 4.20 -3.49 5.81
N HIS A 99 3.09 -2.78 5.66
CA HIS A 99 1.94 -3.21 4.89
C HIS A 99 1.17 -1.99 4.38
N VAL A 100 0.40 -2.16 3.31
CA VAL A 100 -0.39 -1.07 2.75
C VAL A 100 -1.88 -1.42 2.77
N HIS A 101 -2.65 -0.48 3.27
CA HIS A 101 -4.11 -0.48 3.19
C HIS A 101 -4.53 0.23 1.92
N VAL A 102 -5.41 -0.38 1.16
CA VAL A 102 -5.95 0.19 -0.07
C VAL A 102 -7.46 0.04 -0.07
N SER A 103 -8.16 1.15 -0.26
CA SER A 103 -9.59 1.13 -0.57
C SER A 103 -9.77 1.45 -2.05
N VAL A 104 -10.58 0.65 -2.72
CA VAL A 104 -10.87 0.80 -4.15
C VAL A 104 -12.36 0.69 -4.40
N THR A 105 -12.89 1.51 -5.29
CA THR A 105 -14.29 1.47 -5.68
C THR A 105 -14.66 0.16 -6.37
N CYS A 106 -15.87 -0.35 -6.11
CA CYS A 106 -16.44 -1.51 -6.79
C CYS A 106 -17.00 -1.18 -8.18
N GLY A 107 -16.51 -0.11 -8.77
CA GLY A 107 -16.81 0.36 -10.11
C GLY A 107 -15.73 1.30 -10.58
N GLY A 108 -15.81 1.68 -11.84
CA GLY A 108 -14.91 2.65 -12.46
C GLY A 108 -15.54 3.29 -13.69
N LEU A 109 -14.98 4.42 -14.09
CA LEU A 109 -15.39 5.09 -15.32
C LEU A 109 -14.75 4.41 -16.53
N ASN A 110 -15.53 4.16 -17.56
CA ASN A 110 -15.02 3.75 -18.86
C ASN A 110 -14.57 4.98 -19.70
N LYS A 111 -14.04 4.74 -20.88
CA LYS A 111 -13.60 5.80 -21.81
C LYS A 111 -14.71 6.78 -22.26
N HIS A 112 -15.96 6.43 -22.02
CA HIS A 112 -17.12 7.30 -22.32
C HIS A 112 -17.67 8.01 -21.08
N GLY A 113 -16.97 7.96 -19.95
CA GLY A 113 -17.40 8.56 -18.69
C GLY A 113 -18.55 7.82 -17.99
N GLN A 114 -18.91 6.59 -18.44
CA GLN A 114 -19.98 5.80 -17.85
C GLN A 114 -19.42 4.96 -16.70
N TRP A 115 -20.12 4.94 -15.57
CA TRP A 115 -19.82 4.08 -14.45
C TRP A 115 -20.14 2.63 -14.76
N LYS A 116 -19.20 1.73 -14.57
CA LYS A 116 -19.35 0.28 -14.75
C LYS A 116 -18.86 -0.47 -13.52
N LYS A 117 -19.60 -1.52 -13.13
CA LYS A 117 -19.21 -2.39 -12.01
C LYS A 117 -17.83 -3.02 -12.25
N LEU A 118 -17.02 -3.06 -11.19
CA LEU A 118 -15.69 -3.65 -11.17
C LEU A 118 -15.59 -4.62 -10.01
N SER A 119 -14.99 -5.76 -10.25
CA SER A 119 -14.68 -6.74 -9.22
C SER A 119 -13.24 -7.23 -9.38
N PHE A 120 -12.63 -7.55 -8.26
CA PHE A 120 -11.25 -8.02 -8.22
C PHE A 120 -11.19 -9.49 -7.81
N LEU A 121 -10.34 -10.26 -8.46
CA LEU A 121 -10.05 -11.65 -8.11
C LEU A 121 -8.85 -11.67 -7.16
N LYS A 122 -9.09 -12.01 -5.92
CA LYS A 122 -8.08 -11.98 -4.84
C LYS A 122 -6.79 -12.71 -5.21
N ASP A 123 -6.89 -13.91 -5.78
CA ASP A 123 -5.70 -14.71 -6.11
C ASP A 123 -4.90 -14.12 -7.27
N ALA A 124 -5.55 -13.52 -8.26
CA ALA A 124 -4.88 -12.80 -9.34
C ALA A 124 -4.14 -11.56 -8.81
N ILE A 125 -4.79 -10.80 -7.91
CA ILE A 125 -4.19 -9.64 -7.25
C ILE A 125 -2.98 -10.09 -6.42
N ARG A 126 -3.11 -11.16 -5.62
CA ARG A 126 -2.02 -11.70 -4.79
C ARG A 126 -0.83 -12.17 -5.63
N SER A 127 -1.08 -12.94 -6.68
CA SER A 127 -0.03 -13.47 -7.56
C SER A 127 0.75 -12.36 -8.24
N ARG A 128 0.05 -11.33 -8.74
CA ARG A 128 0.68 -10.16 -9.35
C ARG A 128 1.44 -9.32 -8.32
N TRP A 129 0.90 -9.15 -7.10
CA TRP A 129 1.57 -8.48 -5.99
C TRP A 129 2.91 -9.13 -5.68
N MET A 130 2.91 -10.43 -5.46
CA MET A 130 4.10 -11.21 -5.19
C MET A 130 5.13 -11.07 -6.31
N TRP A 131 4.69 -11.17 -7.56
CA TRP A 131 5.59 -11.07 -8.72
C TRP A 131 6.22 -9.68 -8.83
N ASN A 132 5.41 -8.63 -8.78
CA ASN A 132 5.87 -7.25 -8.89
C ASN A 132 6.87 -6.88 -7.78
N MET A 133 6.57 -7.23 -6.53
CA MET A 133 7.45 -6.95 -5.40
C MET A 133 8.77 -7.71 -5.50
N ARG A 134 8.74 -8.96 -5.93
CA ARG A 134 9.95 -9.75 -6.17
C ARG A 134 10.83 -9.09 -7.25
N GLN A 135 10.26 -8.71 -8.38
CA GLN A 135 11.02 -8.02 -9.43
C GLN A 135 11.59 -6.69 -8.92
N ARG A 136 10.81 -5.94 -8.14
CA ARG A 136 11.27 -4.66 -7.57
C ARG A 136 12.44 -4.86 -6.60
N LEU A 137 12.37 -5.84 -5.72
CA LEU A 137 13.45 -6.16 -4.80
C LEU A 137 14.73 -6.61 -5.54
N LEU A 138 14.60 -7.47 -6.54
CA LEU A 138 15.74 -7.89 -7.36
C LEU A 138 16.38 -6.70 -8.07
N LYS A 139 15.59 -5.77 -8.59
CA LYS A 139 16.09 -4.53 -9.20
C LYS A 139 16.76 -3.61 -8.17
N ALA A 140 16.20 -3.50 -6.97
CA ALA A 140 16.74 -2.64 -5.90
C ALA A 140 18.19 -2.99 -5.53
N TRP A 141 18.57 -4.27 -5.62
CA TRP A 141 19.96 -4.67 -5.37
C TRP A 141 20.96 -4.06 -6.37
N SER A 142 20.57 -3.94 -7.63
CA SER A 142 21.41 -3.26 -8.63
C SER A 142 21.43 -1.74 -8.45
N GLU A 143 20.47 -1.19 -7.71
CA GLU A 143 20.33 0.24 -7.41
C GLU A 143 21.02 0.67 -6.09
N GLY A 144 21.77 -0.23 -5.45
CA GLY A 144 22.52 0.11 -4.23
C GLY A 144 21.72 -0.08 -2.93
N LEU A 145 20.88 -1.11 -2.87
CA LEU A 145 20.14 -1.50 -1.66
C LEU A 145 21.12 -1.82 -0.52
N ALA A 146 20.93 -1.15 0.62
CA ALA A 146 21.70 -1.41 1.84
C ALA A 146 21.26 -2.75 2.47
N MET A 147 22.20 -3.66 2.68
CA MET A 147 21.94 -4.92 3.37
C MET A 147 21.88 -4.68 4.87
N PRO A 148 20.78 -5.10 5.55
CA PRO A 148 20.72 -5.05 7.00
C PRO A 148 21.72 -6.01 7.64
N GLU A 149 22.19 -5.69 8.84
CA GLU A 149 23.17 -6.49 9.59
C GLU A 149 22.72 -7.95 9.76
N SER A 150 21.43 -8.16 10.06
CA SER A 150 20.82 -9.49 10.20
C SER A 150 20.89 -10.35 8.92
N LEU A 151 21.13 -9.75 7.76
CA LEU A 151 21.25 -10.39 6.46
C LEU A 151 22.64 -10.21 5.82
N SER A 152 23.64 -9.80 6.59
CA SER A 152 25.02 -9.56 6.11
C SER A 152 25.69 -10.81 5.51
N HIS A 153 25.23 -12.01 5.92
CA HIS A 153 25.67 -13.30 5.34
C HIS A 153 25.23 -13.51 3.89
N ILE A 154 24.29 -12.69 3.38
CA ILE A 154 23.80 -12.76 2.00
C ILE A 154 24.65 -11.84 1.12
N THR A 155 25.70 -12.41 0.53
CA THR A 155 26.70 -11.67 -0.25
C THR A 155 26.57 -11.90 -1.75
N THR A 156 26.13 -13.09 -2.18
CA THR A 156 26.05 -13.47 -3.58
C THR A 156 24.68 -13.17 -4.22
N GLU A 157 24.65 -13.00 -5.52
CA GLU A 157 23.39 -12.83 -6.27
C GLU A 157 22.45 -14.02 -6.08
N SER A 158 22.98 -15.25 -6.11
CA SER A 158 22.20 -16.46 -5.88
C SER A 158 21.49 -16.47 -4.52
N GLN A 159 22.19 -16.06 -3.45
CA GLN A 159 21.62 -15.94 -2.11
C GLN A 159 20.54 -14.85 -2.07
N ARG A 160 20.75 -13.69 -2.71
CA ARG A 160 19.77 -12.60 -2.82
C ARG A 160 18.52 -13.05 -3.56
N ARG A 161 18.67 -13.71 -4.72
CA ARG A 161 17.55 -14.30 -5.44
C ARG A 161 16.82 -15.34 -4.59
N SER A 162 17.54 -16.17 -3.85
CA SER A 162 16.97 -17.14 -2.94
C SER A 162 16.14 -16.47 -1.83
N LEU A 163 16.65 -15.42 -1.20
CA LEU A 163 15.90 -14.64 -0.19
C LEU A 163 14.57 -14.13 -0.73
N VAL A 164 14.56 -13.57 -1.94
CA VAL A 164 13.35 -13.00 -2.54
C VAL A 164 12.39 -14.08 -3.04
N LEU A 165 12.90 -15.17 -3.64
CA LEU A 165 12.07 -16.16 -4.31
C LEU A 165 11.58 -17.26 -3.37
N LYS A 166 12.41 -17.68 -2.37
CA LYS A 166 12.06 -18.71 -1.40
C LYS A 166 11.10 -18.25 -0.32
N ALA A 167 10.92 -16.93 -0.13
CA ALA A 167 9.80 -16.46 0.66
C ALA A 167 8.52 -17.01 0.01
N GLY A 168 8.08 -18.18 0.48
CA GLY A 168 7.06 -19.00 -0.16
C GLY A 168 5.77 -18.22 -0.40
N GLY A 169 5.04 -18.57 -1.44
CA GLY A 169 3.81 -17.86 -1.84
C GLY A 169 2.78 -17.69 -0.73
N LYS A 170 2.82 -18.53 0.32
CA LYS A 170 1.93 -18.43 1.49
C LYS A 170 2.16 -17.21 2.39
N TYR A 171 3.31 -16.55 2.32
CA TYR A 171 3.63 -15.37 3.14
C TYR A 171 3.32 -14.04 2.43
N TRP A 172 2.97 -14.08 1.15
CA TRP A 172 2.50 -12.93 0.41
C TRP A 172 0.98 -12.83 0.52
N HIS A 173 0.50 -12.19 1.58
CA HIS A 173 -0.93 -12.10 1.81
C HIS A 173 -1.53 -10.86 1.18
N VAL A 174 -2.71 -11.05 0.60
CA VAL A 174 -3.64 -9.98 0.28
C VAL A 174 -4.94 -10.30 0.99
N TYR A 175 -5.27 -9.52 2.01
CA TYR A 175 -6.60 -9.54 2.58
C TYR A 175 -7.52 -8.73 1.68
N MET A 176 -8.75 -9.17 1.52
CA MET A 176 -9.80 -8.45 0.80
C MET A 176 -11.07 -8.56 1.61
N SER A 177 -11.64 -7.42 1.99
CA SER A 177 -12.92 -7.37 2.72
C SER A 177 -14.08 -7.78 1.81
N LYS A 178 -15.22 -8.02 2.43
CA LYS A 178 -16.50 -7.95 1.72
C LYS A 178 -16.72 -6.48 1.29
N LYS A 179 -17.58 -6.27 0.31
CA LYS A 179 -18.02 -4.92 -0.11
C LYS A 179 -18.76 -4.23 1.04
N THR A 180 -18.48 -2.97 1.21
CA THR A 180 -19.17 -2.08 2.16
C THR A 180 -19.66 -0.85 1.42
#